data_55c729d0136adadcf8cc136b8172cc17
#
_entry.id   55c729d0136adadcf8cc136b8172cc17
#
_cell.length_a   1.000
_cell.length_b   1.000
_cell.length_c   1.000
_cell.angle_alpha   90.00
_cell.angle_beta   90.00
_cell.angle_gamma   90.00
#
_symmetry.space_group_name_H-M   'P 1'
#
loop_
_entity.id
_entity.type
_entity.pdbx_description
1 polymer ?
#
loop_
_entity_poly.entity_id
_entity_poly.type
_entity_poly.pdbx_seq_one_letter_code
_entity_poly.pdbx_strand_id
1 'polypeptide(L)'
;MVLPAATAAASPQGDAIAQLNDVRQANGLSELQASESLHRSSTRYAQHMIDTDYFGHASRIAASGAFGRIGETLELHPGWKADPGQTIEEWMHSPEHRAVLLSSAYRWVGMGVARGRLGSRLVTVWVAHVGARR
;
A
#
# COMPACT_ATOMS: atom_id res chain seq x y z
N MET A 1 -36.17 10.88 0.92
CA MET A 1 -35.42 9.65 1.28
C MET A 1 -33.98 9.84 0.89
N VAL A 2 -33.09 9.80 1.86
CA VAL A 2 -31.66 9.88 1.60
C VAL A 2 -31.19 8.48 1.25
N LEU A 3 -30.77 8.27 0.00
CA LEU A 3 -30.11 7.03 -0.36
C LEU A 3 -28.76 6.97 0.36
N PRO A 4 -28.43 5.84 0.98
CA PRO A 4 -27.07 5.69 1.50
C PRO A 4 -26.10 5.93 0.35
N ALA A 5 -25.03 6.66 0.61
CA ALA A 5 -23.94 6.79 -0.34
C ALA A 5 -23.62 5.40 -0.84
N ALA A 6 -23.59 5.21 -2.18
CA ALA A 6 -23.20 3.93 -2.74
C ALA A 6 -21.85 3.57 -2.12
N THR A 7 -21.83 2.53 -1.28
CA THR A 7 -20.60 1.94 -0.81
C THR A 7 -19.86 1.49 -2.06
N ALA A 8 -18.72 2.12 -2.33
CA ALA A 8 -17.82 1.61 -3.34
C ALA A 8 -17.60 0.13 -3.02
N ALA A 9 -17.70 -0.75 -4.03
CA ALA A 9 -17.39 -2.15 -3.84
C ALA A 9 -16.03 -2.24 -3.13
N ALA A 10 -15.99 -2.98 -2.04
CA ALA A 10 -14.77 -3.15 -1.27
C ALA A 10 -13.67 -3.66 -2.20
N SER A 11 -12.56 -2.94 -2.26
CA SER A 11 -11.39 -3.34 -3.00
C SER A 11 -10.34 -3.89 -2.05
N PRO A 12 -9.45 -4.79 -2.49
CA PRO A 12 -8.36 -5.24 -1.64
C PRO A 12 -7.52 -4.09 -1.11
N GLN A 13 -7.28 -3.07 -1.93
CA GLN A 13 -6.51 -1.89 -1.54
C GLN A 13 -7.23 -1.09 -0.45
N GLY A 14 -8.52 -0.85 -0.62
CA GLY A 14 -9.33 -0.15 0.38
C GLY A 14 -9.40 -0.92 1.70
N ASP A 15 -9.53 -2.23 1.64
CA ASP A 15 -9.54 -3.09 2.83
C ASP A 15 -8.19 -3.04 3.55
N ALA A 16 -7.09 -3.04 2.80
CA ALA A 16 -5.75 -2.94 3.38
C ALA A 16 -5.56 -1.60 4.11
N ILE A 17 -6.01 -0.50 3.51
CA ILE A 17 -5.94 0.82 4.15
C ILE A 17 -6.75 0.83 5.44
N ALA A 18 -7.97 0.30 5.42
CA ALA A 18 -8.83 0.23 6.60
C ALA A 18 -8.17 -0.59 7.73
N GLN A 19 -7.62 -1.75 7.40
CA GLN A 19 -6.94 -2.60 8.37
C GLN A 19 -5.67 -1.95 8.92
N LEU A 20 -4.89 -1.28 8.06
CA LEU A 20 -3.73 -0.53 8.52
C LEU A 20 -4.14 0.58 9.50
N ASN A 21 -5.22 1.29 9.20
CA ASN A 21 -5.71 2.34 10.07
C ASN A 21 -6.21 1.79 11.42
N ASP A 22 -6.81 0.61 11.44
CA ASP A 22 -7.18 -0.06 12.69
C ASP A 22 -5.94 -0.32 13.56
N VAL A 23 -4.85 -0.81 12.94
CA VAL A 23 -3.58 -1.03 13.66
C VAL A 23 -2.99 0.29 14.14
N ARG A 24 -3.02 1.34 13.31
CA ARG A 24 -2.53 2.66 13.70
C ARG A 24 -3.29 3.21 14.90
N GLN A 25 -4.62 3.15 14.88
CA GLN A 25 -5.45 3.60 16.01
C GLN A 25 -5.17 2.80 17.28
N ALA A 26 -5.00 1.49 17.16
CA ALA A 26 -4.64 0.64 18.31
C ALA A 26 -3.27 1.01 18.91
N ASN A 27 -2.42 1.68 18.14
CA ASN A 27 -1.11 2.17 18.60
C ASN A 27 -1.11 3.68 18.88
N GLY A 28 -2.28 4.31 19.00
CA GLY A 28 -2.40 5.73 19.34
C GLY A 28 -2.04 6.70 18.23
N LEU A 29 -2.04 6.22 16.97
CA LEU A 29 -1.69 7.03 15.80
C LEU A 29 -2.94 7.49 15.05
N SER A 30 -2.84 8.65 14.39
CA SER A 30 -3.90 9.12 13.52
C SER A 30 -4.05 8.21 12.30
N GLU A 31 -5.27 8.13 11.77
CA GLU A 31 -5.51 7.45 10.51
C GLU A 31 -4.75 8.11 9.36
N LEU A 32 -4.29 7.31 8.44
CA LEU A 32 -3.79 7.78 7.15
C LEU A 32 -4.97 8.05 6.24
N GLN A 33 -4.91 9.15 5.51
CA GLN A 33 -5.92 9.48 4.52
C GLN A 33 -5.49 8.97 3.14
N ALA A 34 -6.43 8.45 2.39
CA ALA A 34 -6.16 7.97 1.03
C ALA A 34 -5.75 9.14 0.13
N SER A 35 -4.68 8.94 -0.62
CA SER A 35 -4.18 9.88 -1.61
C SER A 35 -4.23 9.27 -2.99
N GLU A 36 -4.89 9.97 -3.92
CA GLU A 36 -4.96 9.54 -5.32
C GLU A 36 -3.56 9.48 -5.95
N SER A 37 -2.70 10.43 -5.63
CA SER A 37 -1.33 10.46 -6.12
C SER A 37 -0.53 9.24 -5.64
N LEU A 38 -0.64 8.88 -4.37
CA LEU A 38 0.05 7.72 -3.81
C LEU A 38 -0.58 6.40 -4.28
N HIS A 39 -1.89 6.39 -4.51
CA HIS A 39 -2.54 5.24 -5.14
C HIS A 39 -1.96 4.98 -6.53
N ARG A 40 -1.83 6.02 -7.34
CA ARG A 40 -1.27 5.89 -8.67
C ARG A 40 0.20 5.48 -8.64
N SER A 41 1.01 6.10 -7.79
CA SER A 41 2.44 5.76 -7.71
C SER A 41 2.67 4.33 -7.26
N SER A 42 1.94 3.87 -6.24
CA SER A 42 2.06 2.51 -5.74
C SER A 42 1.55 1.48 -6.75
N THR A 43 0.44 1.77 -7.44
CA THR A 43 -0.11 0.88 -8.46
C THR A 43 0.84 0.76 -9.67
N ARG A 44 1.37 1.87 -10.14
CA ARG A 44 2.35 1.87 -11.23
C ARG A 44 3.60 1.10 -10.86
N TYR A 45 4.08 1.27 -9.65
CA TYR A 45 5.28 0.57 -9.23
C TYR A 45 5.06 -0.93 -9.07
N ALA A 46 3.91 -1.35 -8.55
CA ALA A 46 3.56 -2.76 -8.49
C ALA A 46 3.57 -3.39 -9.88
N GLN A 47 2.95 -2.72 -10.86
CA GLN A 47 2.93 -3.19 -12.24
C GLN A 47 4.32 -3.15 -12.88
N HIS A 48 5.11 -2.12 -12.59
CA HIS A 48 6.49 -2.00 -13.08
C HIS A 48 7.35 -3.19 -12.64
N MET A 49 7.21 -3.63 -11.39
CA MET A 49 7.96 -4.79 -10.90
C MET A 49 7.61 -6.05 -11.68
N ILE A 50 6.32 -6.25 -11.98
CA ILE A 50 5.87 -7.38 -12.82
C ILE A 50 6.44 -7.24 -14.25
N ASP A 51 6.32 -6.07 -14.84
CA ASP A 51 6.72 -5.83 -16.24
C ASP A 51 8.23 -5.96 -16.43
N THR A 52 9.02 -5.67 -15.42
CA THR A 52 10.49 -5.72 -15.49
C THR A 52 11.09 -6.96 -14.84
N ASP A 53 10.26 -7.88 -14.38
CA ASP A 53 10.70 -9.10 -13.68
C ASP A 53 11.65 -8.79 -12.52
N TYR A 54 11.25 -7.83 -11.68
CA TYR A 54 12.06 -7.33 -10.58
C TYR A 54 11.21 -7.16 -9.33
N PHE A 55 11.77 -7.53 -8.17
CA PHE A 55 11.13 -7.27 -6.90
C PHE A 55 12.12 -6.56 -5.96
N GLY A 56 11.86 -5.32 -5.65
CA GLY A 56 12.69 -4.49 -4.78
C GLY A 56 12.19 -3.06 -4.75
N HIS A 57 12.74 -2.27 -3.84
CA HIS A 57 12.31 -0.89 -3.68
C HIS A 57 12.54 -0.03 -4.92
N ALA A 58 11.65 0.93 -5.12
CA ALA A 58 11.80 1.95 -6.14
C ALA A 58 13.02 2.82 -5.81
N SER A 59 13.84 3.09 -6.82
CA SER A 59 14.93 4.06 -6.67
C SER A 59 14.41 5.48 -6.53
N ARG A 60 13.21 5.74 -7.08
CA ARG A 60 12.53 7.01 -7.00
C ARG A 60 11.02 6.77 -7.06
N ILE A 61 10.29 7.39 -6.14
CA ILE A 61 8.83 7.27 -6.09
C ILE A 61 8.23 8.46 -6.86
N ALA A 62 7.54 8.16 -7.97
CA ALA A 62 6.93 9.16 -8.83
C ALA A 62 5.54 9.53 -8.32
N ALA A 63 5.48 10.34 -7.27
CA ALA A 63 4.26 10.87 -6.70
C ALA A 63 4.24 12.41 -6.79
N SER A 64 3.14 13.01 -6.37
CA SER A 64 3.00 14.46 -6.35
C SER A 64 4.13 15.15 -5.58
N GLY A 65 4.66 16.24 -6.09
CA GLY A 65 5.65 17.09 -5.42
C GLY A 65 5.13 17.75 -4.14
N ALA A 66 3.85 17.60 -3.82
CA ALA A 66 3.29 18.04 -2.54
C ALA A 66 3.82 17.25 -1.35
N PHE A 67 4.36 16.05 -1.58
CA PHE A 67 4.95 15.22 -0.53
C PHE A 67 6.44 15.55 -0.38
N GLY A 68 6.83 15.90 0.84
CA GLY A 68 8.24 16.12 1.17
C GLY A 68 8.94 14.84 1.61
N ARG A 69 8.18 13.83 2.00
CA ARG A 69 8.68 12.53 2.42
C ARG A 69 7.71 11.44 2.02
N ILE A 70 8.23 10.36 1.46
CA ILE A 70 7.45 9.19 1.09
C ILE A 70 8.19 7.94 1.57
N GLY A 71 7.46 7.06 2.25
CA GLY A 71 7.95 5.73 2.62
C GLY A 71 7.31 4.67 1.73
N GLU A 72 7.98 3.54 1.61
CA GLU A 72 7.52 2.43 0.78
C GLU A 72 7.65 1.11 1.52
N THR A 73 6.60 0.28 1.46
CA THR A 73 6.68 -1.12 1.86
C THR A 73 6.21 -2.02 0.73
N LEU A 74 6.83 -3.18 0.62
CA LEU A 74 6.57 -4.14 -0.43
C LEU A 74 6.20 -5.49 0.18
N GLU A 75 5.34 -6.25 -0.52
CA GLU A 75 5.04 -7.64 -0.16
C GLU A 75 4.80 -8.45 -1.42
N LEU A 76 5.12 -9.73 -1.38
CA LEU A 76 4.94 -10.66 -2.48
C LEU A 76 4.34 -11.95 -1.95
N HIS A 77 3.26 -12.38 -2.60
CA HIS A 77 2.61 -13.65 -2.27
C HIS A 77 2.54 -14.55 -3.50
N PRO A 78 2.70 -15.88 -3.33
CA PRO A 78 2.43 -16.81 -4.42
C PRO A 78 0.96 -16.76 -4.82
N GLY A 79 0.69 -16.98 -6.10
CA GLY A 79 -0.68 -17.00 -6.64
C GLY A 79 -1.24 -15.62 -6.92
N TRP A 80 -2.50 -15.57 -7.31
CA TRP A 80 -3.15 -14.35 -7.79
C TRP A 80 -4.25 -13.82 -6.88
N LYS A 81 -4.31 -14.30 -5.66
CA LYS A 81 -5.27 -13.79 -4.69
C LYS A 81 -4.68 -12.63 -3.92
N ALA A 82 -5.28 -11.47 -4.05
CA ALA A 82 -4.94 -10.32 -3.21
C ALA A 82 -5.61 -10.50 -1.85
N ASP A 83 -4.80 -10.66 -0.81
CA ASP A 83 -5.25 -10.87 0.56
C ASP A 83 -4.77 -9.71 1.44
N PRO A 84 -5.63 -8.70 1.66
CA PRO A 84 -5.23 -7.53 2.46
C PRO A 84 -4.91 -7.89 3.91
N GLY A 85 -5.65 -8.81 4.51
CA GLY A 85 -5.41 -9.23 5.90
C GLY A 85 -4.04 -9.86 6.08
N GLN A 86 -3.67 -10.77 5.19
CA GLN A 86 -2.36 -11.40 5.21
C GLN A 86 -1.25 -10.37 4.98
N THR A 87 -1.44 -9.45 4.05
CA THR A 87 -0.47 -8.42 3.73
C THR A 87 -0.19 -7.52 4.92
N ILE A 88 -1.23 -7.01 5.57
CA ILE A 88 -1.08 -6.16 6.75
C ILE A 88 -0.45 -6.94 7.90
N GLU A 89 -0.88 -8.18 8.13
CA GLU A 89 -0.30 -9.00 9.18
C GLU A 89 1.20 -9.23 8.98
N GLU A 90 1.61 -9.56 7.77
CA GLU A 90 3.03 -9.78 7.47
C GLU A 90 3.85 -8.49 7.62
N TRP A 91 3.33 -7.35 7.17
CA TRP A 91 4.02 -6.09 7.38
C TRP A 91 4.15 -5.75 8.86
N MET A 92 3.15 -6.04 9.67
CA MET A 92 3.22 -5.77 11.12
C MET A 92 4.19 -6.68 11.86
N HIS A 93 4.47 -7.87 11.33
CA HIS A 93 5.45 -8.81 11.90
C HIS A 93 6.89 -8.54 11.41
N SER A 94 7.09 -7.62 10.50
CA SER A 94 8.40 -7.21 10.01
C SER A 94 8.78 -5.87 10.63
N PRO A 95 9.83 -5.81 11.48
CA PRO A 95 10.19 -4.56 12.16
C PRO A 95 10.40 -3.37 11.22
N GLU A 96 11.01 -3.60 10.06
CA GLU A 96 11.28 -2.53 9.09
C GLU A 96 10.00 -1.99 8.46
N HIS A 97 9.10 -2.88 8.03
CA HIS A 97 7.82 -2.47 7.45
C HIS A 97 6.92 -1.81 8.50
N ARG A 98 6.87 -2.40 9.69
CA ARG A 98 6.11 -1.85 10.80
C ARG A 98 6.56 -0.43 11.13
N ALA A 99 7.85 -0.17 11.17
CA ALA A 99 8.39 1.15 11.47
C ALA A 99 7.92 2.21 10.46
N VAL A 100 7.85 1.86 9.18
CA VAL A 100 7.36 2.76 8.13
C VAL A 100 5.86 3.02 8.30
N LEU A 101 5.07 1.96 8.39
CA LEU A 101 3.61 2.06 8.36
C LEU A 101 3.01 2.62 9.66
N LEU A 102 3.73 2.51 10.78
CA LEU A 102 3.31 3.06 12.07
C LEU A 102 4.06 4.34 12.44
N SER A 103 4.75 4.96 11.49
CA SER A 103 5.41 6.25 11.73
C SER A 103 4.37 7.36 11.90
N SER A 104 4.56 8.19 12.93
CA SER A 104 3.73 9.38 13.13
C SER A 104 4.00 10.49 12.12
N ALA A 105 5.08 10.37 11.33
CA ALA A 105 5.42 11.36 10.31
C ALA A 105 4.45 11.36 9.14
N TYR A 106 3.82 10.24 8.85
CA TYR A 106 2.97 10.09 7.66
C TYR A 106 1.51 10.36 7.97
N ARG A 107 0.80 10.93 7.00
CA ARG A 107 -0.63 11.25 7.07
C ARG A 107 -1.42 10.73 5.87
N TRP A 108 -0.75 10.29 4.81
CA TRP A 108 -1.37 9.91 3.54
C TRP A 108 -0.90 8.55 3.10
N VAL A 109 -1.75 7.82 2.38
CA VAL A 109 -1.44 6.46 1.94
C VAL A 109 -2.05 6.16 0.56
N GLY A 110 -1.32 5.36 -0.21
CA GLY A 110 -1.84 4.66 -1.36
C GLY A 110 -1.38 3.22 -1.35
N MET A 111 -2.24 2.32 -1.80
CA MET A 111 -1.93 0.90 -1.94
C MET A 111 -2.01 0.49 -3.39
N GLY A 112 -1.01 -0.23 -3.86
CA GLY A 112 -0.97 -0.80 -5.21
C GLY A 112 -0.86 -2.30 -5.16
N VAL A 113 -1.55 -2.97 -6.09
CA VAL A 113 -1.52 -4.42 -6.25
C VAL A 113 -1.34 -4.73 -7.71
N ALA A 114 -0.46 -5.67 -8.03
CA ALA A 114 -0.33 -6.20 -9.38
C ALA A 114 -0.16 -7.71 -9.33
N ARG A 115 -0.64 -8.36 -10.38
CA ARG A 115 -0.55 -9.81 -10.53
C ARG A 115 0.17 -10.13 -11.82
N GLY A 116 1.01 -11.14 -11.79
CA GLY A 116 1.74 -11.56 -12.97
C GLY A 116 2.77 -12.60 -12.64
N ARG A 117 3.78 -12.69 -13.49
CA ARG A 117 4.89 -13.61 -13.28
C ARG A 117 6.14 -12.87 -12.85
N LEU A 118 6.80 -13.40 -11.84
CA LEU A 118 8.18 -13.07 -11.51
C LEU A 118 8.98 -14.35 -11.75
N GLY A 119 9.86 -14.33 -12.75
CA GLY A 119 10.45 -15.55 -13.27
C GLY A 119 9.35 -16.45 -13.82
N SER A 120 9.31 -17.70 -13.38
CA SER A 120 8.29 -18.66 -13.79
C SER A 120 7.09 -18.75 -12.83
N ARG A 121 7.09 -17.96 -11.75
CA ARG A 121 6.08 -18.07 -10.68
C ARG A 121 4.98 -17.03 -10.84
N LEU A 122 3.73 -17.49 -10.65
CA LEU A 122 2.59 -16.59 -10.54
C LEU A 122 2.60 -15.95 -9.17
N VAL A 123 2.54 -14.62 -9.12
CA VAL A 123 2.62 -13.86 -7.87
C VAL A 123 1.63 -12.70 -7.84
N THR A 124 1.33 -12.27 -6.63
CA THR A 124 0.66 -11.00 -6.35
C THR A 124 1.64 -10.13 -5.59
N VAL A 125 1.88 -8.93 -6.08
CA VAL A 125 2.76 -7.97 -5.41
C VAL A 125 1.95 -6.81 -4.87
N TRP A 126 2.32 -6.36 -3.68
CA TRP A 126 1.72 -5.23 -2.98
C TRP A 126 2.76 -4.14 -2.78
N VAL A 127 2.33 -2.90 -2.96
CA VAL A 127 3.13 -1.72 -2.67
C VAL A 127 2.30 -0.78 -1.81
N ALA A 128 2.82 -0.36 -0.66
CA ALA A 128 2.26 0.76 0.08
C ALA A 128 3.18 1.97 -0.07
N HIS A 129 2.62 3.09 -0.47
CA HIS A 129 3.29 4.38 -0.37
C HIS A 129 2.60 5.21 0.71
N VAL A 130 3.37 5.67 1.67
CA VAL A 130 2.89 6.57 2.73
C VAL A 130 3.62 7.90 2.60
N GLY A 131 2.91 8.99 2.82
CA GLY A 131 3.46 10.31 2.54
C GLY A 131 3.20 11.33 3.63
N ALA A 132 4.16 12.25 3.77
CA ALA A 132 4.04 13.46 4.56
C ALA A 132 4.12 14.66 3.61
N ARG A 133 3.15 15.55 3.69
CA ARG A 133 3.16 16.77 2.88
C ARG A 133 4.26 17.73 3.34
N ARG A 134 4.69 18.56 2.43
CA ARG A 134 5.64 19.64 2.72
C ARG A 134 5.05 20.66 3.69
#